data_4202a6c5c6589ca7b2046a1f61fe3f35
#
_entry.id   4202a6c5c6589ca7b2046a1f61fe3f35
#
_cell.length_a   1.000
_cell.length_b   1.000
_cell.length_c   1.000
_cell.angle_alpha   90.00
_cell.angle_beta   90.00
_cell.angle_gamma   90.00
#
_symmetry.space_group_name_H-M   'P 1'
#
loop_
_entity.id
_entity.type
_entity.pdbx_description
1 polymer ?
#
loop_
_entity_poly.entity_id
_entity_poly.type
_entity_poly.pdbx_seq_one_letter_code
_entity_poly.pdbx_strand_id
1 'polypeptide(L)'
;MPRPRKHDQSQILDAVERVVARDGVLTVDAVAKEAGVSKATVLYDHASKRDLVAALVARTIKADNAFNAGCAATFEGQPDAVLRGRIEAARQSPPVEGGNPAVLSLVAALMQDAALRDAFRRNQNALGEALLSGATHPRAARLAWLALEGLKFQQHLEFHPWDAAERAEILQDIETLARSGSLSTEADHV
;
A
#
# COMPACT_ATOMS: atom_id res chain seq x y z
N MET A 1 -21.51 18.25 -29.39
CA MET A 1 -21.09 16.92 -28.90
C MET A 1 -19.65 17.02 -28.44
N PRO A 2 -19.31 16.65 -27.18
CA PRO A 2 -17.92 16.63 -26.75
C PRO A 2 -17.15 15.61 -27.57
N ARG A 3 -15.98 16.03 -28.06
CA ARG A 3 -15.07 15.17 -28.85
C ARG A 3 -14.64 13.99 -27.92
N PRO A 4 -14.70 12.73 -28.37
CA PRO A 4 -14.25 11.61 -27.54
C PRO A 4 -12.81 11.89 -27.08
N ARG A 5 -12.53 11.71 -25.79
CA ARG A 5 -11.15 11.81 -25.27
C ARG A 5 -10.31 10.80 -26.02
N LYS A 6 -9.30 11.27 -26.74
CA LYS A 6 -8.42 10.46 -27.60
C LYS A 6 -7.45 9.60 -26.78
N HIS A 7 -7.37 9.83 -25.47
CA HIS A 7 -6.50 9.12 -24.52
C HIS A 7 -7.24 8.90 -23.22
N ASP A 8 -7.12 7.68 -22.67
CA ASP A 8 -7.68 7.33 -21.39
C ASP A 8 -6.75 7.84 -20.26
N GLN A 9 -7.32 8.43 -19.22
CA GLN A 9 -6.59 8.86 -18.03
C GLN A 9 -5.75 7.72 -17.41
N SER A 10 -6.21 6.46 -17.54
CA SER A 10 -5.47 5.29 -17.09
C SER A 10 -4.13 5.15 -17.80
N GLN A 11 -4.03 5.44 -19.10
CA GLN A 11 -2.79 5.35 -19.88
C GLN A 11 -1.72 6.34 -19.40
N ILE A 12 -2.13 7.54 -18.99
CA ILE A 12 -1.21 8.52 -18.40
C ILE A 12 -0.66 8.01 -17.06
N LEU A 13 -1.52 7.48 -16.20
CA LEU A 13 -1.09 6.94 -14.91
C LEU A 13 -0.24 5.66 -15.06
N ASP A 14 -0.51 4.81 -16.06
CA ASP A 14 0.35 3.67 -16.39
C ASP A 14 1.75 4.14 -16.83
N ALA A 15 1.81 5.23 -17.61
CA ALA A 15 3.08 5.82 -17.97
C ALA A 15 3.81 6.45 -16.77
N VAL A 16 3.07 7.07 -15.84
CA VAL A 16 3.63 7.57 -14.59
C VAL A 16 4.29 6.44 -13.79
N GLU A 17 3.62 5.30 -13.63
CA GLU A 17 4.17 4.13 -12.92
C GLU A 17 5.43 3.61 -13.59
N ARG A 18 5.44 3.45 -14.92
CA ARG A 18 6.63 2.99 -15.65
C ARG A 18 7.80 3.97 -15.54
N VAL A 19 7.55 5.28 -15.64
CA VAL A 19 8.59 6.31 -15.48
C VAL A 19 9.17 6.27 -14.06
N VAL A 20 8.32 6.20 -13.03
CA VAL A 20 8.76 6.13 -11.64
C VAL A 20 9.56 4.85 -11.38
N ALA A 21 9.10 3.70 -11.88
CA ALA A 21 9.78 2.42 -11.72
C ALA A 21 11.16 2.37 -12.39
N ARG A 22 11.30 3.01 -13.57
CA ARG A 22 12.54 3.01 -14.33
C ARG A 22 13.53 4.07 -13.87
N ASP A 23 13.05 5.30 -13.69
CA ASP A 23 13.91 6.49 -13.55
C ASP A 23 14.01 6.98 -12.09
N GLY A 24 13.12 6.53 -11.21
CA GLY A 24 12.99 7.03 -9.83
C GLY A 24 12.55 8.49 -9.71
N VAL A 25 12.55 9.23 -10.83
CA VAL A 25 12.24 10.66 -10.90
C VAL A 25 11.12 10.91 -11.91
N LEU A 26 10.04 11.56 -11.45
CA LEU A 26 8.92 11.93 -12.29
C LEU A 26 9.09 13.32 -12.89
N THR A 27 8.96 13.42 -14.21
CA THR A 27 8.78 14.70 -14.92
C THR A 27 7.60 14.60 -15.90
N VAL A 28 6.92 15.73 -16.15
CA VAL A 28 5.79 15.77 -17.09
C VAL A 28 6.23 15.39 -18.52
N ASP A 29 7.46 15.78 -18.89
CA ASP A 29 8.01 15.47 -20.21
C ASP A 29 8.30 13.97 -20.37
N ALA A 30 8.85 13.31 -19.32
CA ALA A 30 9.06 11.86 -19.33
C ALA A 30 7.74 11.10 -19.44
N VAL A 31 6.71 11.53 -18.70
CA VAL A 31 5.37 10.93 -18.75
C VAL A 31 4.73 11.11 -20.13
N ALA A 32 4.80 12.30 -20.70
CA ALA A 32 4.27 12.57 -22.04
C ALA A 32 4.93 11.68 -23.09
N LYS A 33 6.25 11.56 -23.05
CA LYS A 33 7.03 10.67 -23.94
C LYS A 33 6.63 9.20 -23.75
N GLU A 34 6.55 8.74 -22.51
CA GLU A 34 6.21 7.36 -22.16
C GLU A 34 4.77 7.00 -22.58
N ALA A 35 3.82 7.93 -22.39
CA ALA A 35 2.43 7.76 -22.76
C ALA A 35 2.17 7.94 -24.28
N GLY A 36 3.15 8.43 -25.04
CA GLY A 36 2.97 8.72 -26.46
C GLY A 36 2.03 9.90 -26.74
N VAL A 37 1.94 10.86 -25.81
CA VAL A 37 1.05 12.02 -25.90
C VAL A 37 1.84 13.32 -25.81
N SER A 38 1.17 14.46 -26.12
CA SER A 38 1.78 15.78 -25.92
C SER A 38 1.84 16.13 -24.42
N LYS A 39 2.83 16.96 -24.04
CA LYS A 39 2.89 17.56 -22.71
C LYS A 39 1.60 18.32 -22.34
N ALA A 40 0.99 19.00 -23.33
CA ALA A 40 -0.27 19.70 -23.15
C ALA A 40 -1.42 18.73 -22.80
N THR A 41 -1.43 17.52 -23.37
CA THR A 41 -2.41 16.48 -23.03
C THR A 41 -2.27 16.03 -21.57
N VAL A 42 -1.04 15.80 -21.11
CA VAL A 42 -0.78 15.44 -19.70
C VAL A 42 -1.21 16.55 -18.76
N LEU A 43 -0.86 17.81 -19.08
CA LEU A 43 -1.20 18.97 -18.26
C LEU A 43 -2.69 19.33 -18.30
N TYR A 44 -3.43 18.88 -19.31
CA TYR A 44 -4.87 19.03 -19.35
C TYR A 44 -5.57 18.14 -18.32
N ASP A 45 -5.11 16.92 -18.15
CA ASP A 45 -5.68 15.98 -17.17
C ASP A 45 -5.08 16.17 -15.77
N HIS A 46 -3.81 16.57 -15.67
CA HIS A 46 -3.07 16.79 -14.43
C HIS A 46 -2.27 18.10 -14.54
N ALA A 47 -2.79 19.17 -13.94
CA ALA A 47 -2.27 20.53 -14.11
C ALA A 47 -0.80 20.72 -13.69
N SER A 48 -0.25 19.78 -12.88
CA SER A 48 1.12 19.86 -12.38
C SER A 48 1.72 18.47 -12.13
N LYS A 49 3.05 18.42 -11.94
CA LYS A 49 3.74 17.23 -11.44
C LYS A 49 3.14 16.76 -10.10
N ARG A 50 2.75 17.70 -9.22
CA ARG A 50 2.12 17.40 -7.93
C ARG A 50 0.81 16.65 -8.13
N ASP A 51 -0.02 17.05 -9.10
CA ASP A 51 -1.30 16.40 -9.39
C ASP A 51 -1.10 14.99 -9.97
N LEU A 52 -0.07 14.80 -10.81
CA LEU A 52 0.33 13.46 -11.28
C LEU A 52 0.71 12.54 -10.13
N VAL A 53 1.54 13.04 -9.19
CA VAL A 53 1.93 12.29 -8.00
C VAL A 53 0.72 11.98 -7.13
N ALA A 54 -0.16 12.96 -6.91
CA ALA A 54 -1.38 12.77 -6.13
C ALA A 54 -2.30 11.70 -6.75
N ALA A 55 -2.46 11.72 -8.06
CA ALA A 55 -3.26 10.75 -8.78
C ALA A 55 -2.64 9.34 -8.73
N LEU A 56 -1.30 9.23 -8.85
CA LEU A 56 -0.58 7.97 -8.67
C LEU A 56 -0.79 7.42 -7.25
N VAL A 57 -0.59 8.25 -6.22
CA VAL A 57 -0.79 7.86 -4.81
C VAL A 57 -2.22 7.36 -4.58
N ALA A 58 -3.22 8.09 -5.06
CA ALA A 58 -4.63 7.70 -4.92
C ALA A 58 -4.92 6.35 -5.62
N ARG A 59 -4.36 6.13 -6.81
CA ARG A 59 -4.49 4.88 -7.56
C ARG A 59 -3.83 3.72 -6.82
N THR A 60 -2.61 3.90 -6.29
CA THR A 60 -1.89 2.89 -5.52
C THR A 60 -2.66 2.50 -4.26
N ILE A 61 -3.15 3.47 -3.48
CA ILE A 61 -3.97 3.21 -2.30
C ILE A 61 -5.24 2.42 -2.68
N LYS A 62 -5.92 2.82 -3.75
CA LYS A 62 -7.15 2.15 -4.21
C LYS A 62 -6.87 0.70 -4.62
N ALA A 63 -5.78 0.45 -5.35
CA ALA A 63 -5.39 -0.88 -5.77
C ALA A 63 -5.01 -1.77 -4.59
N ASP A 64 -4.21 -1.26 -3.64
CA ASP A 64 -3.85 -1.98 -2.40
C ASP A 64 -5.10 -2.31 -1.58
N ASN A 65 -6.01 -1.35 -1.38
CA ASN A 65 -7.26 -1.59 -0.65
C ASN A 65 -8.12 -2.65 -1.34
N ALA A 66 -8.27 -2.60 -2.67
CA ALA A 66 -9.06 -3.56 -3.42
C ALA A 66 -8.46 -4.97 -3.34
N PHE A 67 -7.15 -5.10 -3.46
CA PHE A 67 -6.45 -6.38 -3.35
C PHE A 67 -6.61 -6.98 -1.95
N ASN A 68 -6.37 -6.18 -0.90
CA ASN A 68 -6.55 -6.62 0.49
C ASN A 68 -8.03 -6.99 0.79
N ALA A 69 -8.99 -6.24 0.26
CA ALA A 69 -10.42 -6.56 0.40
C ALA A 69 -10.79 -7.88 -0.30
N GLY A 70 -10.21 -8.14 -1.48
CA GLY A 70 -10.37 -9.42 -2.17
C GLY A 70 -9.86 -10.61 -1.35
N CYS A 71 -8.69 -10.46 -0.73
CA CYS A 71 -8.17 -11.48 0.19
C CYS A 71 -9.05 -11.62 1.45
N ALA A 72 -9.56 -10.52 2.00
CA ALA A 72 -10.41 -10.55 3.19
C ALA A 72 -11.77 -11.23 2.93
N ALA A 73 -12.28 -11.17 1.71
CA ALA A 73 -13.53 -11.84 1.33
C ALA A 73 -13.46 -13.36 1.51
N THR A 74 -12.27 -13.96 1.42
CA THR A 74 -12.10 -15.41 1.68
C THR A 74 -12.31 -15.79 3.15
N PHE A 75 -12.32 -14.79 4.04
CA PHE A 75 -12.55 -14.93 5.49
C PHE A 75 -13.88 -14.31 5.93
N GLU A 76 -14.80 -14.02 4.99
CA GLU A 76 -16.09 -13.41 5.30
C GLU A 76 -16.85 -14.21 6.37
N GLY A 77 -17.43 -13.51 7.35
CA GLY A 77 -18.12 -14.14 8.49
C GLY A 77 -17.21 -14.76 9.55
N GLN A 78 -15.89 -14.71 9.39
CA GLN A 78 -14.93 -15.19 10.38
C GLN A 78 -14.35 -14.01 11.19
N PRO A 79 -13.92 -14.27 12.45
CA PRO A 79 -13.21 -13.26 13.22
C PRO A 79 -11.93 -12.79 12.52
N ASP A 80 -11.56 -11.54 12.76
CA ASP A 80 -10.31 -10.94 12.27
C ASP A 80 -10.18 -10.93 10.73
N ALA A 81 -11.28 -11.03 9.98
CA ALA A 81 -11.30 -11.18 8.52
C ALA A 81 -10.45 -10.10 7.80
N VAL A 82 -10.55 -8.84 8.23
CA VAL A 82 -9.80 -7.74 7.63
C VAL A 82 -8.29 -7.92 7.83
N LEU A 83 -7.84 -8.27 9.04
CA LEU A 83 -6.41 -8.48 9.33
C LEU A 83 -5.89 -9.73 8.61
N ARG A 84 -6.65 -10.82 8.66
CA ARG A 84 -6.30 -12.07 7.96
C ARG A 84 -6.19 -11.87 6.45
N GLY A 85 -7.09 -11.07 5.87
CA GLY A 85 -7.01 -10.70 4.46
C GLY A 85 -5.73 -9.94 4.12
N ARG A 86 -5.29 -9.04 4.99
CA ARG A 86 -4.03 -8.31 4.81
C ARG A 86 -2.79 -9.21 4.95
N ILE A 87 -2.82 -10.15 5.89
CA ILE A 87 -1.74 -11.15 6.04
C ILE A 87 -1.69 -12.03 4.79
N GLU A 88 -2.84 -12.48 4.29
CA GLU A 88 -2.92 -13.27 3.07
C GLU A 88 -2.46 -12.48 1.83
N ALA A 89 -2.85 -11.23 1.71
CA ALA A 89 -2.36 -10.33 0.66
C ALA A 89 -0.83 -10.20 0.70
N ALA A 90 -0.25 -10.12 1.89
CA ALA A 90 1.21 -10.10 2.05
C ALA A 90 1.84 -11.44 1.63
N ARG A 91 1.21 -12.59 1.91
CA ARG A 91 1.69 -13.90 1.43
C ARG A 91 1.71 -13.98 -0.10
N GLN A 92 0.67 -13.46 -0.75
CA GLN A 92 0.53 -13.46 -2.21
C GLN A 92 1.40 -12.43 -2.91
N SER A 93 1.97 -11.47 -2.18
CA SER A 93 2.82 -10.40 -2.70
C SER A 93 4.23 -10.52 -2.14
N PRO A 94 5.05 -11.46 -2.64
CA PRO A 94 6.44 -11.59 -2.20
C PRO A 94 7.22 -10.30 -2.53
N PRO A 95 8.29 -9.99 -1.78
CA PRO A 95 9.14 -8.84 -2.06
C PRO A 95 9.72 -8.94 -3.48
N VAL A 96 9.84 -7.80 -4.13
CA VAL A 96 10.50 -7.68 -5.43
C VAL A 96 11.96 -7.33 -5.18
N GLU A 97 12.87 -8.02 -5.84
CA GLU A 97 14.29 -7.72 -5.81
C GLU A 97 14.52 -6.28 -6.33
N GLY A 98 15.33 -5.49 -5.63
CA GLY A 98 15.53 -4.06 -5.95
C GLY A 98 14.48 -3.14 -5.31
N GLY A 99 13.68 -3.64 -4.37
CA GLY A 99 12.65 -2.86 -3.66
C GLY A 99 11.45 -2.52 -4.54
N ASN A 100 10.61 -1.62 -4.05
CA ASN A 100 9.45 -1.14 -4.80
C ASN A 100 9.55 0.38 -5.06
N PRO A 101 9.98 0.81 -6.26
CA PRO A 101 10.13 2.23 -6.60
C PRO A 101 8.85 3.05 -6.42
N ALA A 102 7.68 2.43 -6.61
CA ALA A 102 6.40 3.11 -6.38
C ALA A 102 6.18 3.41 -4.90
N VAL A 103 6.56 2.49 -4.00
CA VAL A 103 6.49 2.71 -2.54
C VAL A 103 7.48 3.78 -2.11
N LEU A 104 8.72 3.75 -2.61
CA LEU A 104 9.72 4.80 -2.34
C LEU A 104 9.22 6.17 -2.78
N SER A 105 8.65 6.27 -3.98
CA SER A 105 8.06 7.51 -4.50
C SER A 105 6.87 7.97 -3.67
N LEU A 106 6.03 7.05 -3.20
CA LEU A 106 4.92 7.33 -2.30
C LEU A 106 5.43 7.92 -0.98
N VAL A 107 6.41 7.27 -0.35
CA VAL A 107 7.01 7.76 0.91
C VAL A 107 7.58 9.16 0.73
N ALA A 108 8.36 9.39 -0.34
CA ALA A 108 8.93 10.70 -0.64
C ALA A 108 7.84 11.77 -0.84
N ALA A 109 6.76 11.44 -1.56
CA ALA A 109 5.63 12.35 -1.77
C ALA A 109 4.91 12.68 -0.45
N LEU A 110 4.67 11.69 0.41
CA LEU A 110 4.06 11.88 1.72
C LEU A 110 4.93 12.74 2.65
N MET A 111 6.25 12.68 2.54
CA MET A 111 7.15 13.54 3.32
C MET A 111 7.07 15.01 2.87
N GLN A 112 6.86 15.26 1.59
CA GLN A 112 6.88 16.61 1.01
C GLN A 112 5.50 17.29 0.96
N ASP A 113 4.41 16.53 0.97
CA ASP A 113 3.05 17.07 0.77
C ASP A 113 2.12 16.74 1.94
N ALA A 114 1.74 17.78 2.70
CA ALA A 114 0.85 17.65 3.85
C ALA A 114 -0.56 17.15 3.46
N ALA A 115 -1.10 17.57 2.30
CA ALA A 115 -2.42 17.15 1.86
C ALA A 115 -2.44 15.66 1.47
N LEU A 116 -1.36 15.17 0.85
CA LEU A 116 -1.20 13.74 0.57
C LEU A 116 -1.07 12.93 1.86
N ARG A 117 -0.28 13.41 2.84
CA ARG A 117 -0.21 12.77 4.18
C ARG A 117 -1.58 12.70 4.84
N ASP A 118 -2.38 13.74 4.76
CA ASP A 118 -3.72 13.77 5.35
C ASP A 118 -4.66 12.77 4.67
N ALA A 119 -4.59 12.64 3.35
CA ALA A 119 -5.36 11.66 2.61
C ALA A 119 -4.95 10.22 2.99
N PHE A 120 -3.64 9.95 3.06
CA PHE A 120 -3.11 8.67 3.48
C PHE A 120 -3.50 8.34 4.92
N ARG A 121 -3.37 9.31 5.85
CA ARG A 121 -3.76 9.15 7.25
C ARG A 121 -5.23 8.81 7.41
N ARG A 122 -6.13 9.47 6.64
CA ARG A 122 -7.57 9.11 6.65
C ARG A 122 -7.79 7.66 6.22
N ASN A 123 -7.09 7.21 5.19
CA ASN A 123 -7.16 5.82 4.73
C ASN A 123 -6.69 4.84 5.82
N GLN A 124 -5.56 5.14 6.49
CA GLN A 124 -5.03 4.30 7.56
C GLN A 124 -5.94 4.28 8.80
N ASN A 125 -6.57 5.40 9.14
CA ASN A 125 -7.54 5.47 10.24
C ASN A 125 -8.77 4.60 9.95
N ALA A 126 -9.36 4.72 8.75
CA ALA A 126 -10.50 3.91 8.35
C ALA A 126 -10.16 2.40 8.33
N LEU A 127 -8.96 2.05 7.87
CA LEU A 127 -8.47 0.68 7.93
C LEU A 127 -8.33 0.19 9.38
N GLY A 128 -7.70 0.99 10.24
CA GLY A 128 -7.53 0.65 11.67
C GLY A 128 -8.87 0.45 12.38
N GLU A 129 -9.85 1.30 12.11
CA GLU A 129 -11.22 1.16 12.63
C GLU A 129 -11.86 -0.15 12.16
N ALA A 130 -11.82 -0.44 10.86
CA ALA A 130 -12.37 -1.67 10.30
C ALA A 130 -11.71 -2.94 10.87
N LEU A 131 -10.39 -2.91 11.02
CA LEU A 131 -9.60 -4.01 11.56
C LEU A 131 -9.91 -4.25 13.03
N LEU A 132 -9.94 -3.19 13.85
CA LEU A 132 -10.15 -3.32 15.29
C LEU A 132 -11.61 -3.60 15.66
N SER A 133 -12.58 -3.11 14.89
CA SER A 133 -14.00 -3.40 15.13
C SER A 133 -14.36 -4.87 14.89
N GLY A 134 -13.65 -5.56 14.00
CA GLY A 134 -13.84 -6.97 13.71
C GLY A 134 -12.91 -7.92 14.48
N ALA A 135 -12.08 -7.37 15.39
CA ALA A 135 -11.04 -8.15 16.07
C ALA A 135 -11.56 -8.89 17.31
N THR A 136 -11.23 -10.16 17.41
CA THR A 136 -11.49 -10.98 18.62
C THR A 136 -10.67 -10.47 19.80
N HIS A 137 -9.41 -10.11 19.56
CA HIS A 137 -8.47 -9.58 20.54
C HIS A 137 -7.89 -8.24 20.07
N PRO A 138 -8.58 -7.08 20.29
CA PRO A 138 -8.19 -5.81 19.67
C PRO A 138 -6.75 -5.35 19.98
N ARG A 139 -6.22 -5.66 21.15
CA ARG A 139 -4.83 -5.33 21.52
C ARG A 139 -3.81 -6.14 20.70
N ALA A 140 -4.03 -7.44 20.59
CA ALA A 140 -3.18 -8.33 19.81
C ALA A 140 -3.29 -8.05 18.32
N ALA A 141 -4.51 -7.81 17.80
CA ALA A 141 -4.75 -7.43 16.42
C ALA A 141 -4.03 -6.13 16.04
N ARG A 142 -4.00 -5.14 16.94
CA ARG A 142 -3.23 -3.90 16.72
C ARG A 142 -1.73 -4.16 16.61
N LEU A 143 -1.17 -5.01 17.48
CA LEU A 143 0.25 -5.35 17.41
C LEU A 143 0.58 -6.19 16.18
N ALA A 144 -0.27 -7.15 15.83
CA ALA A 144 -0.13 -7.93 14.62
C ALA A 144 -0.18 -7.05 13.36
N TRP A 145 -1.09 -6.07 13.31
CA TRP A 145 -1.13 -5.09 12.24
C TRP A 145 0.15 -4.26 12.16
N LEU A 146 0.63 -3.72 13.28
CA LEU A 146 1.89 -2.97 13.33
C LEU A 146 3.10 -3.82 12.90
N ALA A 147 3.15 -5.09 13.31
CA ALA A 147 4.20 -6.01 12.89
C ALA A 147 4.14 -6.29 11.38
N LEU A 148 2.94 -6.50 10.83
CA LEU A 148 2.73 -6.69 9.39
C LEU A 148 3.18 -5.48 8.57
N GLU A 149 2.77 -4.27 8.98
CA GLU A 149 3.18 -3.03 8.29
C GLU A 149 4.70 -2.81 8.43
N GLY A 150 5.29 -3.15 9.58
CA GLY A 150 6.75 -3.11 9.80
C GLY A 150 7.49 -4.07 8.86
N LEU A 151 7.04 -5.31 8.74
CA LEU A 151 7.59 -6.30 7.79
C LEU A 151 7.53 -5.79 6.35
N LYS A 152 6.35 -5.33 5.91
CA LYS A 152 6.16 -4.77 4.56
C LYS A 152 7.07 -3.57 4.30
N PHE A 153 7.18 -2.66 5.28
CA PHE A 153 8.03 -1.48 5.17
C PHE A 153 9.50 -1.84 5.01
N GLN A 154 10.02 -2.76 5.83
CA GLN A 154 11.40 -3.23 5.72
C GLN A 154 11.69 -3.87 4.37
N GLN A 155 10.76 -4.66 3.85
CA GLN A 155 10.89 -5.30 2.53
C GLN A 155 10.88 -4.31 1.37
N HIS A 156 9.91 -3.36 1.38
CA HIS A 156 9.78 -2.39 0.29
C HIS A 156 10.94 -1.40 0.23
N LEU A 157 11.58 -1.11 1.37
CA LEU A 157 12.72 -0.21 1.46
C LEU A 157 14.07 -0.94 1.50
N GLU A 158 14.07 -2.27 1.36
CA GLU A 158 15.26 -3.13 1.40
C GLU A 158 16.13 -2.93 2.66
N PHE A 159 15.50 -2.62 3.80
CA PHE A 159 16.22 -2.44 5.05
C PHE A 159 16.71 -3.74 5.65
N HIS A 160 15.97 -4.84 5.41
CA HIS A 160 16.37 -6.16 5.82
C HIS A 160 15.94 -7.22 4.79
N PRO A 161 16.87 -8.06 4.32
CA PRO A 161 16.59 -9.10 3.33
C PRO A 161 16.09 -10.37 4.01
N TRP A 162 14.84 -10.38 4.47
CA TRP A 162 14.20 -11.60 4.97
C TRP A 162 14.17 -12.66 3.87
N ASP A 163 14.70 -13.86 4.15
CA ASP A 163 14.51 -14.96 3.22
C ASP A 163 13.06 -15.45 3.18
N ALA A 164 12.73 -16.30 2.21
CA ALA A 164 11.35 -16.75 2.02
C ALA A 164 10.81 -17.57 3.19
N ALA A 165 11.69 -18.34 3.88
CA ALA A 165 11.30 -19.17 5.02
C ALA A 165 11.08 -18.31 6.26
N GLU A 166 12.03 -17.42 6.59
CA GLU A 166 11.90 -16.45 7.69
C GLU A 166 10.66 -15.57 7.52
N ARG A 167 10.42 -15.09 6.31
CA ARG A 167 9.24 -14.28 6.00
C ARG A 167 7.94 -15.06 6.23
N ALA A 168 7.89 -16.32 5.81
CA ALA A 168 6.71 -17.17 6.00
C ALA A 168 6.46 -17.43 7.49
N GLU A 169 7.50 -17.66 8.27
CA GLU A 169 7.45 -17.83 9.73
C GLU A 169 6.92 -16.56 10.41
N ILE A 170 7.48 -15.39 10.09
CA ILE A 170 7.02 -14.10 10.62
C ILE A 170 5.53 -13.87 10.31
N LEU A 171 5.07 -14.14 9.08
CA LEU A 171 3.66 -13.99 8.74
C LEU A 171 2.76 -14.97 9.50
N GLN A 172 3.25 -16.18 9.79
CA GLN A 172 2.55 -17.16 10.60
C GLN A 172 2.46 -16.73 12.06
N ASP A 173 3.52 -16.15 12.61
CA ASP A 173 3.56 -15.62 13.98
C ASP A 173 2.62 -14.42 14.14
N ILE A 174 2.59 -13.52 13.15
CA ILE A 174 1.67 -12.38 13.12
C ILE A 174 0.21 -12.88 13.13
N GLU A 175 -0.11 -13.90 12.35
CA GLU A 175 -1.46 -14.49 12.33
C GLU A 175 -1.79 -15.17 13.67
N THR A 176 -0.85 -15.89 14.24
CA THR A 176 -1.00 -16.56 15.53
C THR A 176 -1.23 -15.55 16.66
N LEU A 177 -0.46 -14.46 16.70
CA LEU A 177 -0.64 -13.36 17.63
C LEU A 177 -2.06 -12.77 17.55
N ALA A 178 -2.54 -12.49 16.33
CA ALA A 178 -3.87 -11.95 16.13
C ALA A 178 -4.98 -12.86 16.69
N ARG A 179 -4.85 -14.16 16.46
CA ARG A 179 -5.85 -15.18 16.84
C ARG A 179 -5.82 -15.58 18.30
N SER A 180 -4.64 -15.76 18.88
CA SER A 180 -4.50 -16.26 20.26
C SER A 180 -4.73 -15.18 21.31
N GLY A 181 -4.53 -13.92 20.96
CA GLY A 181 -4.54 -12.82 21.92
C GLY A 181 -3.43 -12.92 22.97
N SER A 182 -2.58 -13.91 22.85
CA SER A 182 -1.53 -14.21 23.83
C SER A 182 -0.39 -13.20 23.74
N LEU A 183 -0.63 -12.07 24.39
CA LEU A 183 0.44 -11.23 24.90
C LEU A 183 0.74 -11.78 26.27
N SER A 184 1.86 -12.48 26.44
CA SER A 184 2.29 -12.98 27.75
C SER A 184 2.18 -11.87 28.78
N THR A 185 1.20 -11.94 29.64
CA THR A 185 1.17 -11.22 30.91
C THR A 185 2.03 -12.01 31.87
N GLU A 186 3.35 -12.02 31.65
CA GLU A 186 4.28 -12.28 32.75
C GLU A 186 4.32 -11.05 33.66
N ALA A 187 3.27 -10.87 34.42
CA ALA A 187 3.21 -9.86 35.46
C ALA A 187 2.37 -10.39 36.66
N ASP A 188 2.61 -11.63 37.03
CA ASP A 188 2.14 -12.15 38.34
C ASP A 188 3.20 -13.08 38.92
N HIS A 189 4.37 -12.54 39.25
CA HIS A 189 5.29 -13.08 40.22
C HIS A 189 6.25 -11.99 40.74
N VAL A 190 5.77 -11.12 41.64
CA VAL A 190 6.53 -10.60 42.79
C VAL A 190 5.57 -10.38 43.94
#